data_cc81c52c4cd81cf03d5a6b13d0189653
#
_entry.id   cc81c52c4cd81cf03d5a6b13d0189653
#
_cell.length_a   1.000
_cell.length_b   1.000
_cell.length_c   1.000
_cell.angle_alpha   90.00
_cell.angle_beta   90.00
_cell.angle_gamma   90.00
#
_symmetry.space_group_name_H-M   'P 1'
#
loop_
_entity.id
_entity.type
_entity.pdbx_description
1 polymer ?
#
loop_
_entity_poly.entity_id
_entity_poly.type
_entity_poly.pdbx_seq_one_letter_code
_entity_poly.pdbx_strand_id
1 'polypeptide(L)'
;MCIRDRGYGEDEYCEAAREKIKTACQAPEADVHFLVGGTQTNTTVIAAILRPWQGVISAVSGHINCHEAGAIESTGHKVITLPTTNGKITAQQVQDYVEWHRNDESTEHIVQPGMVYISHPTEGGTLYTKAELTALYDTCRRYGLPLFIDGARLGYGLMAEESDMTLPEIARLCDVFYIGGTKVGALFGEAVVIMNENLKKDFRFIMKQRGGRMAKGRLLGVQ
;
A
#
# COMPACT_ATOMS: atom_id res chain seq x y z
N MET A 1 6.87 -32.95 11.77
CA MET A 1 7.23 -31.70 11.06
C MET A 1 8.46 -32.02 10.23
N CYS A 2 8.37 -31.97 8.91
CA CYS A 2 9.50 -32.30 8.05
C CYS A 2 10.52 -31.14 8.12
N ILE A 3 11.71 -31.43 8.64
CA ILE A 3 12.80 -30.45 8.88
C ILE A 3 13.32 -29.84 7.56
N ARG A 4 12.95 -30.41 6.42
CA ARG A 4 13.36 -29.95 5.07
C ARG A 4 12.44 -28.89 4.47
N ASP A 5 11.34 -28.56 5.11
CA ASP A 5 10.35 -27.64 4.58
C ASP A 5 10.68 -26.20 5.02
N ARG A 6 11.19 -25.38 4.08
CA ARG A 6 11.45 -23.96 4.34
C ARG A 6 10.12 -23.27 4.64
N GLY A 7 9.96 -22.77 5.84
CA GLY A 7 8.79 -22.04 6.28
C GLY A 7 8.91 -20.53 6.04
N TYR A 8 7.91 -19.78 6.52
CA TYR A 8 7.94 -18.32 6.55
C TYR A 8 8.01 -17.65 5.17
N GLY A 9 7.43 -18.30 4.15
CA GLY A 9 7.40 -17.79 2.78
C GLY A 9 8.76 -17.86 2.06
N GLU A 10 9.69 -18.69 2.53
CA GLU A 10 11.00 -18.93 1.91
C GLU A 10 11.04 -20.25 1.14
N ASP A 11 9.87 -20.79 0.80
CA ASP A 11 9.72 -21.97 -0.02
C ASP A 11 9.77 -21.65 -1.52
N GLU A 12 9.99 -22.69 -2.34
CA GLU A 12 10.13 -22.57 -3.79
C GLU A 12 8.91 -21.98 -4.51
N TYR A 13 7.71 -22.20 -4.00
CA TYR A 13 6.48 -21.69 -4.60
C TYR A 13 6.35 -20.18 -4.36
N CYS A 14 6.58 -19.74 -3.13
CA CYS A 14 6.60 -18.30 -2.81
C CYS A 14 7.69 -17.58 -3.59
N GLU A 15 8.87 -18.20 -3.77
CA GLU A 15 9.94 -17.59 -4.56
C GLU A 15 9.57 -17.49 -6.04
N ALA A 16 9.04 -18.55 -6.64
CA ALA A 16 8.56 -18.54 -8.02
C ALA A 16 7.45 -17.48 -8.23
N ALA A 17 6.54 -17.33 -7.28
CA ALA A 17 5.50 -16.31 -7.33
C ALA A 17 6.09 -14.88 -7.25
N ARG A 18 7.08 -14.63 -6.39
CA ARG A 18 7.79 -13.33 -6.33
C ARG A 18 8.40 -12.96 -7.67
N GLU A 19 9.13 -13.89 -8.30
CA GLU A 19 9.77 -13.63 -9.59
C GLU A 19 8.75 -13.36 -10.70
N LYS A 20 7.61 -14.05 -10.71
CA LYS A 20 6.51 -13.76 -11.64
C LYS A 20 5.95 -12.35 -11.43
N ILE A 21 5.73 -11.94 -10.19
CA ILE A 21 5.21 -10.60 -9.85
C ILE A 21 6.24 -9.54 -10.25
N LYS A 22 7.52 -9.70 -9.90
CA LYS A 22 8.60 -8.77 -10.32
C LYS A 22 8.66 -8.64 -11.84
N THR A 23 8.53 -9.75 -12.56
CA THR A 23 8.51 -9.76 -14.04
C THR A 23 7.30 -9.00 -14.57
N ALA A 24 6.10 -9.26 -14.03
CA ALA A 24 4.86 -8.60 -14.44
C ALA A 24 4.90 -7.08 -14.16
N CYS A 25 5.52 -6.67 -13.07
CA CYS A 25 5.72 -5.26 -12.70
C CYS A 25 6.90 -4.60 -13.45
N GLN A 26 7.72 -5.37 -14.17
CA GLN A 26 9.01 -4.90 -14.74
C GLN A 26 9.90 -4.25 -13.66
N ALA A 27 9.93 -4.84 -12.47
CA ALA A 27 10.60 -4.31 -11.28
C ALA A 27 11.46 -5.39 -10.60
N PRO A 28 12.61 -5.79 -11.19
CA PRO A 28 13.44 -6.87 -10.68
C PRO A 28 13.98 -6.58 -9.27
N GLU A 29 14.17 -5.31 -8.94
CA GLU A 29 14.68 -4.88 -7.63
C GLU A 29 13.60 -4.73 -6.56
N ALA A 30 12.31 -4.93 -6.88
CA ALA A 30 11.24 -4.82 -5.89
C ALA A 30 11.32 -5.93 -4.85
N ASP A 31 10.92 -5.63 -3.60
CA ASP A 31 10.63 -6.66 -2.61
C ASP A 31 9.16 -7.05 -2.70
N VAL A 32 8.89 -8.36 -2.69
CA VAL A 32 7.52 -8.89 -2.71
C VAL A 32 7.27 -9.73 -1.47
N HIS A 33 6.19 -9.40 -0.74
CA HIS A 33 5.78 -10.08 0.48
C HIS A 33 4.31 -10.50 0.40
N PHE A 34 3.99 -11.71 0.88
CA PHE A 34 2.62 -12.22 0.89
C PHE A 34 2.00 -12.08 2.28
N LEU A 35 0.78 -11.54 2.32
CA LEU A 35 -0.04 -11.35 3.51
C LEU A 35 -1.42 -11.95 3.31
N VAL A 36 -2.20 -12.17 4.38
CA VAL A 36 -3.44 -12.95 4.30
C VAL A 36 -4.67 -12.13 3.93
N GLY A 37 -4.60 -10.80 3.97
CA GLY A 37 -5.74 -9.93 3.67
C GLY A 37 -5.40 -8.44 3.75
N GLY A 38 -6.27 -7.60 3.18
CA GLY A 38 -6.05 -6.16 3.00
C GLY A 38 -5.81 -5.42 4.31
N THR A 39 -6.63 -5.64 5.34
CA THR A 39 -6.45 -4.97 6.65
C THR A 39 -5.10 -5.29 7.29
N GLN A 40 -4.65 -6.55 7.24
CA GLN A 40 -3.31 -6.90 7.72
C GLN A 40 -2.22 -6.22 6.88
N THR A 41 -2.44 -6.13 5.58
CA THR A 41 -1.52 -5.44 4.66
C THR A 41 -1.41 -3.97 5.01
N ASN A 42 -2.54 -3.27 5.13
CA ASN A 42 -2.59 -1.85 5.43
C ASN A 42 -1.94 -1.54 6.78
N THR A 43 -2.27 -2.28 7.83
CA THR A 43 -1.65 -2.11 9.15
C THR A 43 -0.15 -2.39 9.15
N THR A 44 0.30 -3.39 8.38
CA THR A 44 1.72 -3.75 8.29
C THR A 44 2.52 -2.68 7.56
N VAL A 45 2.05 -2.26 6.39
CA VAL A 45 2.73 -1.25 5.56
C VAL A 45 2.79 0.10 6.28
N ILE A 46 1.66 0.58 6.82
CA ILE A 46 1.59 1.87 7.50
C ILE A 46 2.48 1.88 8.76
N ALA A 47 2.40 0.83 9.59
CA ALA A 47 3.25 0.73 10.79
C ALA A 47 4.74 0.54 10.49
N ALA A 48 5.10 0.03 9.31
CA ALA A 48 6.50 -0.12 8.91
C ALA A 48 7.11 1.20 8.43
N ILE A 49 6.30 2.10 7.88
CA ILE A 49 6.76 3.32 7.24
C ILE A 49 6.71 4.52 8.18
N LEU A 50 5.63 4.64 8.96
CA LEU A 50 5.40 5.82 9.79
C LEU A 50 6.19 5.79 11.10
N ARG A 51 6.64 6.96 11.51
CA ARG A 51 7.17 7.22 12.86
C ARG A 51 6.01 7.45 13.84
N PRO A 52 6.20 7.25 15.16
CA PRO A 52 5.11 7.30 16.16
C PRO A 52 4.25 8.57 16.16
N TRP A 53 4.80 9.70 15.72
CA TRP A 53 4.09 10.99 15.66
C TRP A 53 3.50 11.29 14.28
N GLN A 54 3.63 10.37 13.33
CA GLN A 54 3.15 10.56 11.97
C GLN A 54 1.79 9.91 11.73
N GLY A 55 1.05 10.48 10.79
CA GLY A 55 -0.22 9.97 10.28
C GLY A 55 -0.20 9.74 8.78
N VAL A 56 -1.18 9.00 8.30
CA VAL A 56 -1.37 8.68 6.89
C VAL A 56 -2.50 9.53 6.29
N ILE A 57 -2.20 10.27 5.22
CA ILE A 57 -3.21 11.01 4.45
C ILE A 57 -4.03 10.02 3.62
N SER A 58 -5.36 10.14 3.67
CA SER A 58 -6.31 9.32 2.91
C SER A 58 -7.55 10.12 2.52
N ALA A 59 -8.29 9.66 1.51
CA ALA A 59 -9.65 10.13 1.29
C ALA A 59 -10.52 9.84 2.52
N VAL A 60 -11.50 10.72 2.83
CA VAL A 60 -12.45 10.47 3.93
C VAL A 60 -13.23 9.16 3.73
N SER A 61 -13.45 8.73 2.49
CA SER A 61 -14.06 7.45 2.12
C SER A 61 -13.08 6.28 2.01
N GLY A 62 -11.77 6.52 2.23
CA GLY A 62 -10.73 5.50 2.10
C GLY A 62 -10.96 4.31 3.04
N HIS A 63 -10.64 3.10 2.58
CA HIS A 63 -10.91 1.86 3.30
C HIS A 63 -10.33 1.87 4.72
N ILE A 64 -9.11 2.38 4.89
CA ILE A 64 -8.44 2.49 6.19
C ILE A 64 -9.15 3.42 7.18
N ASN A 65 -9.95 4.36 6.69
CA ASN A 65 -10.74 5.25 7.54
C ASN A 65 -12.11 4.67 7.90
N CYS A 66 -12.78 3.99 6.92
CA CYS A 66 -14.19 3.65 7.05
C CYS A 66 -14.46 2.17 7.36
N HIS A 67 -13.59 1.23 6.97
CA HIS A 67 -13.92 -0.19 6.88
C HIS A 67 -12.92 -1.13 7.53
N GLU A 68 -12.06 -0.64 8.43
CA GLU A 68 -11.04 -1.46 9.11
C GLU A 68 -11.15 -1.44 10.65
N ALA A 69 -12.31 -1.01 11.18
CA ALA A 69 -12.60 -1.03 12.62
C ALA A 69 -11.50 -0.37 13.49
N GLY A 70 -10.89 0.72 13.01
CA GLY A 70 -9.81 1.40 13.72
C GLY A 70 -8.48 0.65 13.70
N ALA A 71 -8.26 -0.21 12.71
CA ALA A 71 -7.03 -1.02 12.64
C ALA A 71 -5.77 -0.15 12.51
N ILE A 72 -5.85 0.97 11.78
CA ILE A 72 -4.71 1.87 11.65
C ILE A 72 -4.44 2.60 12.97
N GLU A 73 -5.48 3.11 13.62
CA GLU A 73 -5.38 3.76 14.92
C GLU A 73 -4.81 2.81 15.98
N SER A 74 -5.13 1.51 15.90
CA SER A 74 -4.56 0.49 16.78
C SER A 74 -3.04 0.29 16.61
N THR A 75 -2.48 0.76 15.49
CA THR A 75 -1.02 0.81 15.29
C THR A 75 -0.35 2.03 15.92
N GLY A 76 -1.13 2.96 16.47
CA GLY A 76 -0.67 4.21 17.04
C GLY A 76 -0.63 5.38 16.04
N HIS A 77 -1.16 5.21 14.84
CA HIS A 77 -1.13 6.21 13.78
C HIS A 77 -2.52 6.77 13.49
N LYS A 78 -2.59 8.08 13.23
CA LYS A 78 -3.82 8.76 12.84
C LYS A 78 -4.05 8.62 11.33
N VAL A 79 -5.29 8.36 10.94
CA VAL A 79 -5.73 8.59 9.55
C VAL A 79 -6.09 10.07 9.42
N ILE A 80 -5.36 10.78 8.55
CA ILE A 80 -5.57 12.18 8.20
C ILE A 80 -6.48 12.22 6.98
N THR A 81 -7.73 12.60 7.16
CA THR A 81 -8.73 12.52 6.09
C THR A 81 -8.81 13.80 5.27
N LEU A 82 -8.83 13.65 3.94
CA LEU A 82 -9.14 14.73 3.00
C LEU A 82 -10.53 14.52 2.38
N PRO A 83 -11.28 15.60 2.13
CA PRO A 83 -12.61 15.52 1.52
C PRO A 83 -12.52 14.98 0.09
N THR A 84 -13.56 14.23 -0.32
CA THR A 84 -13.68 13.72 -1.68
C THR A 84 -15.14 13.60 -2.09
N THR A 85 -15.41 13.69 -3.39
CA THR A 85 -16.74 13.49 -3.97
C THR A 85 -16.84 12.17 -4.74
N ASN A 86 -15.70 11.61 -5.15
CA ASN A 86 -15.63 10.41 -5.99
C ASN A 86 -14.63 9.35 -5.47
N GLY A 87 -14.20 9.47 -4.22
CA GLY A 87 -13.24 8.57 -3.59
C GLY A 87 -11.76 8.88 -3.87
N LYS A 88 -11.47 9.81 -4.79
CA LYS A 88 -10.09 10.23 -5.11
C LYS A 88 -9.70 11.47 -4.31
N ILE A 89 -8.44 11.55 -3.93
CA ILE A 89 -7.78 12.78 -3.45
C ILE A 89 -6.85 13.30 -4.54
N THR A 90 -6.66 14.60 -4.60
CA THR A 90 -5.86 15.26 -5.62
C THR A 90 -4.47 15.63 -5.11
N ALA A 91 -3.53 15.78 -6.04
CA ALA A 91 -2.20 16.32 -5.75
C ALA A 91 -2.26 17.68 -5.04
N GLN A 92 -3.19 18.55 -5.46
CA GLN A 92 -3.38 19.88 -4.86
C GLN A 92 -3.84 19.77 -3.39
N GLN A 93 -4.80 18.90 -3.08
CA GLN A 93 -5.25 18.71 -1.69
C GLN A 93 -4.12 18.21 -0.78
N VAL A 94 -3.27 17.30 -1.27
CA VAL A 94 -2.10 16.82 -0.52
C VAL A 94 -1.11 17.96 -0.31
N GLN A 95 -0.81 18.73 -1.35
CA GLN A 95 0.06 19.91 -1.26
C GLN A 95 -0.47 20.89 -0.23
N ASP A 96 -1.73 21.31 -0.35
CA ASP A 96 -2.36 22.31 0.54
C ASP A 96 -2.31 21.88 2.00
N TYR A 97 -2.58 20.59 2.28
CA TYR A 97 -2.51 20.05 3.64
C TYR A 97 -1.09 20.07 4.21
N VAL A 98 -0.11 19.65 3.41
CA VAL A 98 1.30 19.61 3.85
C VAL A 98 1.84 21.01 4.06
N GLU A 99 1.50 21.97 3.17
CA GLU A 99 1.90 23.36 3.30
C GLU A 99 1.23 24.02 4.50
N TRP A 100 -0.07 23.77 4.73
CA TRP A 100 -0.76 24.22 5.93
C TRP A 100 -0.06 23.72 7.18
N HIS A 101 0.21 22.40 7.27
CA HIS A 101 0.89 21.80 8.41
C HIS A 101 2.28 22.40 8.66
N ARG A 102 3.07 22.64 7.60
CA ARG A 102 4.43 23.17 7.72
C ARG A 102 4.48 24.64 8.16
N ASN A 103 3.44 25.42 7.79
CA ASN A 103 3.36 26.85 8.09
C ASN A 103 2.61 27.16 9.39
N ASP A 104 2.03 26.17 10.05
CA ASP A 104 1.37 26.34 11.33
C ASP A 104 2.38 26.58 12.45
N GLU A 105 2.21 27.64 13.23
CA GLU A 105 3.12 27.99 14.34
C GLU A 105 3.16 26.89 15.42
N SER A 106 2.14 26.05 15.50
CA SER A 106 2.03 24.94 16.43
C SER A 106 2.25 23.56 15.78
N THR A 107 2.97 23.50 14.67
CA THR A 107 3.17 22.27 13.87
C THR A 107 3.64 21.06 14.69
N GLU A 108 4.45 21.30 15.74
CA GLU A 108 4.93 20.22 16.63
C GLU A 108 3.83 19.65 17.55
N HIS A 109 2.68 20.31 17.65
CA HIS A 109 1.50 19.84 18.39
C HIS A 109 0.51 19.07 17.52
N ILE A 110 0.73 19.05 16.19
CA ILE A 110 -0.16 18.45 15.19
C ILE A 110 0.47 17.17 14.65
N VAL A 111 -0.34 16.13 14.43
CA VAL A 111 0.15 14.90 13.81
C VAL A 111 0.75 15.22 12.44
N GLN A 112 2.04 14.89 12.26
CA GLN A 112 2.76 15.15 11.03
C GLN A 112 2.29 14.19 9.92
N PRO A 113 1.97 14.69 8.71
CA PRO A 113 1.76 13.81 7.56
C PRO A 113 3.06 13.06 7.23
N GLY A 114 3.00 11.73 7.19
CA GLY A 114 4.18 10.87 6.97
C GLY A 114 4.08 10.00 5.72
N MET A 115 2.89 9.82 5.15
CA MET A 115 2.66 9.13 3.88
C MET A 115 1.30 9.47 3.31
N VAL A 116 1.09 9.15 2.05
CA VAL A 116 -0.19 9.22 1.36
C VAL A 116 -0.67 7.82 1.01
N TYR A 117 -1.94 7.52 1.29
CA TYR A 117 -2.61 6.28 0.94
C TYR A 117 -3.78 6.59 -0.02
N ILE A 118 -3.88 5.80 -1.06
CA ILE A 118 -5.03 5.80 -1.97
C ILE A 118 -5.45 4.37 -2.28
N SER A 119 -6.75 4.16 -2.55
CA SER A 119 -7.24 2.92 -3.14
C SER A 119 -7.33 3.06 -4.66
N HIS A 120 -6.88 2.05 -5.41
CA HIS A 120 -7.00 2.02 -6.87
C HIS A 120 -7.37 0.61 -7.37
N PRO A 121 -8.58 0.44 -7.89
CA PRO A 121 -9.76 1.35 -7.89
C PRO A 121 -10.19 1.80 -6.50
N THR A 122 -10.83 2.96 -6.41
CA THR A 122 -11.40 3.44 -5.16
C THR A 122 -12.53 2.53 -4.66
N GLU A 123 -13.00 2.74 -3.44
CA GLU A 123 -14.13 1.98 -2.87
C GLU A 123 -15.41 2.14 -3.67
N GLY A 124 -15.59 3.29 -4.34
CA GLY A 124 -16.70 3.58 -5.25
C GLY A 124 -16.49 3.10 -6.69
N GLY A 125 -15.35 2.46 -6.99
CA GLY A 125 -15.04 1.92 -8.31
C GLY A 125 -14.44 2.93 -9.30
N THR A 126 -14.14 4.16 -8.89
CA THR A 126 -13.48 5.14 -9.76
C THR A 126 -11.99 4.83 -9.93
N LEU A 127 -11.44 5.20 -11.07
CA LEU A 127 -10.03 5.00 -11.41
C LEU A 127 -9.26 6.32 -11.34
N TYR A 128 -8.05 6.28 -10.81
CA TYR A 128 -7.08 7.34 -11.07
C TYR A 128 -6.58 7.19 -12.50
N THR A 129 -6.60 8.27 -13.27
CA THR A 129 -5.92 8.31 -14.56
C THR A 129 -4.40 8.36 -14.35
N LYS A 130 -3.64 8.03 -15.38
CA LYS A 130 -2.18 8.15 -15.37
C LYS A 130 -1.73 9.57 -15.04
N ALA A 131 -2.42 10.57 -15.58
CA ALA A 131 -2.13 11.97 -15.29
C ALA A 131 -2.36 12.33 -13.82
N GLU A 132 -3.49 11.91 -13.24
CA GLU A 132 -3.83 12.14 -11.82
C GLU A 132 -2.81 11.44 -10.90
N LEU A 133 -2.49 10.16 -11.18
CA LEU A 133 -1.55 9.41 -10.37
C LEU A 133 -0.13 9.97 -10.47
N THR A 134 0.31 10.39 -11.66
CA THR A 134 1.61 11.04 -11.86
C THR A 134 1.68 12.33 -11.05
N ALA A 135 0.67 13.20 -11.15
CA ALA A 135 0.66 14.46 -10.40
C ALA A 135 0.69 14.23 -8.88
N LEU A 136 -0.03 13.20 -8.40
CA LEU A 136 -0.04 12.82 -6.99
C LEU A 136 1.33 12.31 -6.55
N TYR A 137 1.94 11.40 -7.32
CA TYR A 137 3.25 10.84 -7.02
C TYR A 137 4.34 11.92 -7.02
N ASP A 138 4.35 12.81 -8.01
CA ASP A 138 5.31 13.92 -8.08
C ASP A 138 5.17 14.85 -6.87
N THR A 139 3.95 15.12 -6.43
CA THR A 139 3.70 15.88 -5.21
C THR A 139 4.21 15.13 -3.98
N CYS A 140 3.93 13.86 -3.84
CA CYS A 140 4.46 13.03 -2.77
C CYS A 140 5.99 13.05 -2.73
N ARG A 141 6.64 12.90 -3.89
CA ARG A 141 8.10 12.99 -4.01
C ARG A 141 8.65 14.34 -3.58
N ARG A 142 8.01 15.44 -4.00
CA ARG A 142 8.41 16.82 -3.63
C ARG A 142 8.41 17.03 -2.12
N TYR A 143 7.45 16.45 -1.43
CA TYR A 143 7.32 16.60 0.02
C TYR A 143 7.97 15.50 0.85
N GLY A 144 8.55 14.48 0.20
CA GLY A 144 9.20 13.35 0.87
C GLY A 144 8.23 12.40 1.53
N LEU A 145 6.99 12.31 1.01
CA LEU A 145 5.95 11.40 1.47
C LEU A 145 5.93 10.14 0.61
N PRO A 146 6.09 8.93 1.16
CA PRO A 146 5.80 7.73 0.42
C PRO A 146 4.35 7.67 -0.04
N LEU A 147 4.13 7.22 -1.29
CA LEU A 147 2.80 6.92 -1.82
C LEU A 147 2.53 5.43 -1.74
N PHE A 148 1.47 5.06 -1.00
CA PHE A 148 0.98 3.69 -0.87
C PHE A 148 -0.34 3.50 -1.63
N ILE A 149 -0.38 2.54 -2.55
CA ILE A 149 -1.59 2.19 -3.31
C ILE A 149 -2.19 0.89 -2.76
N ASP A 150 -3.38 1.00 -2.21
CA ASP A 150 -4.25 -0.13 -1.90
C ASP A 150 -4.82 -0.70 -3.19
N GLY A 151 -4.33 -1.87 -3.56
CA GLY A 151 -4.70 -2.59 -4.77
C GLY A 151 -5.67 -3.75 -4.54
N ALA A 152 -6.55 -3.68 -3.51
CA ALA A 152 -7.52 -4.75 -3.21
C ALA A 152 -8.36 -5.16 -4.43
N ARG A 153 -8.55 -4.25 -5.38
CA ARG A 153 -9.31 -4.46 -6.63
C ARG A 153 -8.46 -4.17 -7.88
N LEU A 154 -7.13 -4.17 -7.74
CA LEU A 154 -6.22 -3.74 -8.80
C LEU A 154 -6.43 -4.52 -10.11
N GLY A 155 -6.64 -5.84 -10.02
CA GLY A 155 -6.91 -6.67 -11.21
C GLY A 155 -8.14 -6.22 -12.00
N TYR A 156 -9.22 -5.80 -11.33
CA TYR A 156 -10.38 -5.22 -12.00
C TYR A 156 -10.05 -3.87 -12.64
N GLY A 157 -9.32 -3.02 -11.92
CA GLY A 157 -8.91 -1.70 -12.42
C GLY A 157 -8.07 -1.79 -13.69
N LEU A 158 -7.12 -2.72 -13.73
CA LEU A 158 -6.26 -2.95 -14.91
C LEU A 158 -7.03 -3.45 -16.13
N MET A 159 -8.16 -4.12 -15.95
CA MET A 159 -8.99 -4.68 -17.01
C MET A 159 -10.21 -3.83 -17.37
N ALA A 160 -10.41 -2.70 -16.69
CA ALA A 160 -11.48 -1.77 -17.01
C ALA A 160 -11.21 -1.06 -18.35
N GLU A 161 -12.28 -0.79 -19.13
CA GLU A 161 -12.17 -0.13 -20.43
C GLU A 161 -11.57 1.30 -20.30
N GLU A 162 -11.85 1.98 -19.20
CA GLU A 162 -11.36 3.32 -18.91
C GLU A 162 -9.93 3.36 -18.33
N SER A 163 -9.31 2.20 -18.12
CA SER A 163 -7.94 2.14 -17.60
C SER A 163 -6.93 2.60 -18.66
N ASP A 164 -6.14 3.61 -18.28
CA ASP A 164 -5.07 4.17 -19.11
C ASP A 164 -3.67 3.79 -18.61
N MET A 165 -3.59 2.83 -17.68
CA MET A 165 -2.34 2.38 -17.07
C MET A 165 -2.18 0.87 -17.08
N THR A 166 -0.95 0.44 -17.24
CA THR A 166 -0.50 -0.95 -17.06
C THR A 166 0.07 -1.16 -15.66
N LEU A 167 0.20 -2.42 -15.23
CA LEU A 167 0.82 -2.76 -13.94
C LEU A 167 2.24 -2.20 -13.78
N PRO A 168 3.15 -2.27 -14.79
CA PRO A 168 4.46 -1.63 -14.69
C PRO A 168 4.42 -0.10 -14.53
N GLU A 169 3.42 0.57 -15.09
CA GLU A 169 3.26 2.01 -14.94
C GLU A 169 2.80 2.37 -13.54
N ILE A 170 1.85 1.62 -12.97
CA ILE A 170 1.44 1.78 -11.56
C ILE A 170 2.62 1.55 -10.63
N ALA A 171 3.40 0.48 -10.85
CA ALA A 171 4.58 0.18 -10.04
C ALA A 171 5.60 1.33 -10.04
N ARG A 172 5.78 2.05 -11.16
CA ARG A 172 6.67 3.20 -11.26
C ARG A 172 6.13 4.48 -10.63
N LEU A 173 4.83 4.55 -10.37
CA LEU A 173 4.14 5.73 -9.85
C LEU A 173 3.71 5.57 -8.37
N CYS A 174 4.42 4.74 -7.61
CA CYS A 174 4.23 4.60 -6.17
C CYS A 174 5.51 4.09 -5.48
N ASP A 175 5.55 4.19 -4.16
CA ASP A 175 6.64 3.66 -3.33
C ASP A 175 6.36 2.24 -2.85
N VAL A 176 5.08 1.96 -2.59
CA VAL A 176 4.59 0.63 -2.23
C VAL A 176 3.16 0.47 -2.74
N PHE A 177 2.80 -0.73 -3.16
CA PHE A 177 1.44 -1.09 -3.48
C PHE A 177 1.20 -2.56 -3.14
N TYR A 178 -0.05 -2.99 -3.17
CA TYR A 178 -0.30 -4.42 -3.14
C TYR A 178 -1.25 -4.86 -4.26
N ILE A 179 -1.08 -6.10 -4.69
CA ILE A 179 -1.94 -6.78 -5.64
C ILE A 179 -2.91 -7.62 -4.82
N GLY A 180 -4.17 -7.20 -4.79
CA GLY A 180 -5.22 -7.92 -4.10
C GLY A 180 -5.60 -9.20 -4.82
N GLY A 181 -5.54 -10.33 -4.13
CA GLY A 181 -5.96 -11.63 -4.65
C GLY A 181 -7.37 -12.02 -4.23
N THR A 182 -7.74 -11.71 -2.99
CA THR A 182 -8.99 -12.16 -2.35
C THR A 182 -10.25 -11.81 -3.16
N LYS A 183 -10.29 -10.66 -3.83
CA LYS A 183 -11.46 -10.19 -4.59
C LYS A 183 -11.40 -10.56 -6.08
N VAL A 184 -10.26 -11.02 -6.58
CA VAL A 184 -10.02 -11.25 -8.01
C VAL A 184 -9.72 -12.72 -8.37
N GLY A 185 -10.18 -13.65 -7.55
CA GLY A 185 -10.18 -15.08 -7.86
C GLY A 185 -9.10 -15.93 -7.19
N ALA A 186 -8.19 -15.35 -6.40
CA ALA A 186 -7.30 -16.13 -5.56
C ALA A 186 -8.05 -16.71 -4.35
N LEU A 187 -7.51 -17.74 -3.74
CA LEU A 187 -8.10 -18.34 -2.53
C LEU A 187 -8.15 -17.35 -1.37
N PHE A 188 -7.09 -16.57 -1.18
CA PHE A 188 -6.97 -15.51 -0.18
C PHE A 188 -5.65 -14.76 -0.38
N GLY A 189 -5.52 -13.61 0.29
CA GLY A 189 -4.27 -12.91 0.43
C GLY A 189 -3.97 -11.88 -0.63
N GLU A 190 -2.86 -11.25 -0.36
CA GLU A 190 -2.36 -10.05 -0.99
C GLU A 190 -0.86 -10.17 -1.22
N ALA A 191 -0.37 -9.63 -2.33
CA ALA A 191 1.05 -9.51 -2.61
C ALA A 191 1.48 -8.04 -2.49
N VAL A 192 2.20 -7.71 -1.42
CA VAL A 192 2.80 -6.38 -1.22
C VAL A 192 4.06 -6.26 -2.05
N VAL A 193 4.14 -5.21 -2.85
CA VAL A 193 5.29 -4.88 -3.70
C VAL A 193 5.90 -3.57 -3.23
N ILE A 194 7.14 -3.61 -2.75
CA ILE A 194 7.87 -2.44 -2.25
C ILE A 194 8.87 -2.01 -3.32
N MET A 195 8.63 -0.85 -3.90
CA MET A 195 9.43 -0.26 -4.96
C MET A 195 10.57 0.60 -4.41
N ASN A 196 10.30 1.34 -3.33
CA ASN A 196 11.26 2.27 -2.72
C ASN A 196 12.23 1.52 -1.81
N GLU A 197 13.53 1.59 -2.11
CA GLU A 197 14.59 0.90 -1.38
C GLU A 197 14.60 1.25 0.12
N ASN A 198 14.32 2.51 0.46
CA ASN A 198 14.33 2.97 1.85
C ASN A 198 13.24 2.35 2.71
N LEU A 199 12.19 1.78 2.11
CA LEU A 199 11.06 1.16 2.80
C LEU A 199 11.23 -0.35 3.01
N LYS A 200 12.22 -0.99 2.39
CA LYS A 200 12.48 -2.43 2.49
C LYS A 200 13.12 -2.81 3.81
N LYS A 201 13.98 -1.91 4.34
CA LYS A 201 14.70 -2.17 5.57
C LYS A 201 13.73 -2.46 6.73
N ASP A 202 14.00 -3.54 7.44
CA ASP A 202 13.26 -3.95 8.65
C ASP A 202 11.76 -4.29 8.43
N PHE A 203 11.22 -4.22 7.21
CA PHE A 203 9.82 -4.54 6.91
C PHE A 203 9.40 -5.93 7.43
N ARG A 204 10.27 -6.93 7.31
CA ARG A 204 9.99 -8.30 7.78
C ARG A 204 9.84 -8.40 9.30
N PHE A 205 10.43 -7.50 10.09
CA PHE A 205 10.22 -7.45 11.54
C PHE A 205 8.80 -6.99 11.87
N ILE A 206 8.34 -5.92 11.23
CA ILE A 206 6.97 -5.42 11.40
C ILE A 206 5.96 -6.44 10.88
N MET A 207 6.21 -7.04 9.72
CA MET A 207 5.40 -8.13 9.19
C MET A 207 5.28 -9.29 10.19
N LYS A 208 6.37 -9.67 10.87
CA LYS A 208 6.35 -10.70 11.92
C LYS A 208 5.55 -10.25 13.13
N GLN A 209 5.77 -9.03 13.59
CA GLN A 209 5.06 -8.45 14.75
C GLN A 209 3.55 -8.39 14.52
N ARG A 210 3.11 -8.09 13.28
CA ARG A 210 1.69 -8.04 12.87
C ARG A 210 1.10 -9.41 12.48
N GLY A 211 1.81 -10.51 12.74
CA GLY A 211 1.34 -11.87 12.43
C GLY A 211 1.37 -12.26 10.95
N GLY A 212 1.85 -11.38 10.07
CA GLY A 212 1.86 -11.61 8.62
C GLY A 212 2.91 -12.61 8.15
N ARG A 213 3.96 -12.86 8.93
CA ARG A 213 4.99 -13.82 8.59
C ARG A 213 4.63 -15.21 9.12
N MET A 214 3.79 -15.92 8.35
CA MET A 214 3.29 -17.24 8.73
C MET A 214 4.35 -18.32 8.62
N ALA A 215 4.36 -19.22 9.60
CA ALA A 215 5.29 -20.38 9.60
C ALA A 215 5.02 -21.32 8.40
N LYS A 216 3.76 -21.43 7.95
CA LYS A 216 3.30 -22.28 6.85
C LYS A 216 2.48 -21.45 5.84
N GLY A 217 3.16 -20.55 5.12
CA GLY A 217 2.53 -19.62 4.16
C GLY A 217 2.57 -20.05 2.69
N ARG A 218 3.00 -21.26 2.39
CA ARG A 218 3.19 -21.78 1.03
C ARG A 218 1.98 -21.61 0.11
N LEU A 219 0.76 -21.74 0.64
CA LEU A 219 -0.46 -21.60 -0.16
C LEU A 219 -0.58 -20.23 -0.85
N LEU A 220 -0.03 -19.16 -0.25
CA LEU A 220 0.01 -17.83 -0.87
C LEU A 220 0.88 -17.78 -2.13
N GLY A 221 1.90 -18.63 -2.19
CA GLY A 221 2.77 -18.72 -3.37
C GLY A 221 2.27 -19.70 -4.44
N VAL A 222 1.48 -20.69 -4.03
CA VAL A 222 0.97 -21.75 -4.95
C VAL A 222 -0.15 -21.21 -5.84
N GLN A 223 -1.04 -20.38 -5.30
CA GLN A 223 -2.19 -19.83 -6.03
C GLN A 223 -1.80 -18.81 -7.09
#